data_c5c57484014ec4ba660d12ccd86f9e5f
#
_entry.id   c5c57484014ec4ba660d12ccd86f9e5f
#
_cell.length_a   1.000
_cell.length_b   1.000
_cell.length_c   1.000
_cell.angle_alpha   90.00
_cell.angle_beta   90.00
_cell.angle_gamma   90.00
#
_symmetry.space_group_name_H-M   'P 1'
#
loop_
_entity.id
_entity.type
_entity.pdbx_description
1 polymer ?
#
loop_
_entity_poly.entity_id
_entity_poly.type
_entity_poly.pdbx_seq_one_letter_code
_entity_poly.pdbx_strand_id
1 'polypeptide(L)'
;MTTPSDLPQLIIDLYDEYTHAPLDRRVFLKRLVSLAGSTAAAYALLPLLENNYAHAAQVPESDPRLRTQALEFAGPKGPLKAYLAQPSAKGKRGSVLVIHENRGLNPHIRDVARRAALAGYNALALDFLSPLGGTPDNEDTAR
;
A
#
# COMPACT_ATOMS: atom_id res chain seq x y z
N MET A 1 -15.49 19.60 -7.24
CA MET A 1 -14.85 18.40 -6.70
C MET A 1 -13.45 18.37 -7.30
N THR A 2 -12.43 18.64 -6.50
CA THR A 2 -11.02 18.60 -6.94
C THR A 2 -10.63 17.13 -7.11
N THR A 3 -10.15 16.76 -8.28
CA THR A 3 -9.64 15.41 -8.53
C THR A 3 -8.22 15.28 -7.96
N PRO A 4 -7.74 14.07 -7.63
CA PRO A 4 -6.36 13.87 -7.15
C PRO A 4 -5.28 14.43 -8.09
N SER A 5 -5.58 14.55 -9.38
CA SER A 5 -4.71 15.16 -10.39
C SER A 5 -4.57 16.69 -10.28
N ASP A 6 -5.42 17.35 -9.49
CA ASP A 6 -5.42 18.82 -9.34
C ASP A 6 -4.67 19.28 -8.09
N LEU A 7 -4.06 18.37 -7.32
CA LEU A 7 -3.24 18.72 -6.16
C LEU A 7 -1.96 19.42 -6.63
N PRO A 8 -1.63 20.61 -6.11
CA PRO A 8 -0.37 21.27 -6.45
C PRO A 8 0.81 20.33 -6.16
N GLN A 9 1.76 20.24 -7.09
CA GLN A 9 2.92 19.35 -6.98
C GLN A 9 3.67 19.52 -5.65
N LEU A 10 3.77 20.74 -5.14
CA LEU A 10 4.40 21.05 -3.85
C LEU A 10 3.76 20.32 -2.64
N ILE A 11 2.44 20.04 -2.70
CA ILE A 11 1.75 19.30 -1.63
C ILE A 11 2.08 17.81 -1.74
N ILE A 12 2.17 17.30 -2.96
CA ILE A 12 2.57 15.91 -3.23
C ILE A 12 4.02 15.68 -2.77
N ASP A 13 4.92 16.58 -3.15
CA ASP A 13 6.35 16.52 -2.77
C ASP A 13 6.52 16.60 -1.24
N LEU A 14 5.74 17.45 -0.56
CA LEU A 14 5.75 17.54 0.90
C LEU A 14 5.25 16.24 1.56
N TYR A 15 4.23 15.61 0.98
CA TYR A 15 3.72 14.34 1.50
C TYR A 15 4.72 13.20 1.26
N ASP A 16 5.38 13.19 0.13
CA ASP A 16 6.44 12.24 -0.20
C ASP A 16 7.64 12.41 0.77
N GLU A 17 8.06 13.64 1.05
CA GLU A 17 9.07 13.93 2.08
C GLU A 17 8.62 13.39 3.46
N TYR A 18 7.37 13.58 3.83
CA TYR A 18 6.84 13.10 5.11
C TYR A 18 6.81 11.58 5.24
N THR A 19 6.58 10.86 4.14
CA THR A 19 6.48 9.39 4.15
C THR A 19 7.83 8.69 4.00
N HIS A 20 8.83 9.33 3.39
CA HIS A 20 10.14 8.72 3.08
C HIS A 20 11.33 9.34 3.83
N ALA A 21 11.16 10.49 4.48
CA ALA A 21 12.20 11.14 5.27
C ALA A 21 11.74 11.32 6.72
N PRO A 22 12.66 11.51 7.69
CA PRO A 22 12.30 11.72 9.10
C PRO A 22 11.72 13.12 9.34
N LEU A 23 10.57 13.42 8.71
CA LEU A 23 9.85 14.67 8.90
C LEU A 23 8.84 14.50 10.06
N ASP A 24 8.96 15.32 11.11
CA ASP A 24 8.03 15.30 12.22
C ASP A 24 6.61 15.69 11.75
N ARG A 25 5.58 14.95 12.23
CA ARG A 25 4.17 15.19 11.87
C ARG A 25 3.71 16.63 12.10
N ARG A 26 4.18 17.29 13.16
CA ARG A 26 3.81 18.66 13.44
C ARG A 26 4.41 19.64 12.43
N VAL A 27 5.63 19.35 11.98
CA VAL A 27 6.31 20.15 10.94
C VAL A 27 5.61 19.93 9.60
N PHE A 28 5.28 18.69 9.27
CA PHE A 28 4.49 18.36 8.07
C PHE A 28 3.16 19.12 8.05
N LEU A 29 2.35 19.02 9.13
CA LEU A 29 1.06 19.71 9.21
C LEU A 29 1.20 21.23 9.11
N LYS A 30 2.21 21.85 9.74
CA LYS A 30 2.46 23.28 9.60
C LYS A 30 2.76 23.69 8.16
N ARG A 31 3.62 22.95 7.47
CA ARG A 31 3.94 23.20 6.07
C ARG A 31 2.72 22.97 5.17
N LEU A 32 1.93 21.92 5.43
CA LEU A 32 0.71 21.65 4.67
C LEU A 32 -0.32 22.77 4.83
N VAL A 33 -0.52 23.28 6.06
CA VAL A 33 -1.39 24.44 6.31
C VAL A 33 -0.91 25.68 5.57
N SER A 34 0.41 25.92 5.53
CA SER A 34 0.99 27.04 4.78
C SER A 34 0.74 26.94 3.28
N LEU A 35 0.83 25.74 2.72
CA LEU A 35 0.57 25.50 1.28
C LEU A 35 -0.93 25.51 0.95
N ALA A 36 -1.75 24.97 1.82
CA ALA A 36 -3.21 24.88 1.65
C ALA A 36 -3.95 26.20 1.96
N GLY A 37 -3.27 27.16 2.59
CA GLY A 37 -3.81 28.47 2.95
C GLY A 37 -4.70 28.49 4.21
N SER A 38 -5.11 27.34 4.74
CA SER A 38 -5.86 27.24 6.00
C SER A 38 -5.75 25.84 6.61
N THR A 39 -5.99 25.77 7.93
CA THR A 39 -6.04 24.49 8.66
C THR A 39 -7.15 23.57 8.14
N ALA A 40 -8.33 24.12 7.86
CA ALA A 40 -9.45 23.35 7.33
C ALA A 40 -9.13 22.76 5.95
N ALA A 41 -8.51 23.53 5.06
CA ALA A 41 -8.08 23.05 3.75
C ALA A 41 -7.00 21.98 3.87
N ALA A 42 -6.02 22.15 4.78
CA ALA A 42 -4.97 21.16 5.03
C ALA A 42 -5.57 19.81 5.50
N TYR A 43 -6.50 19.83 6.44
CA TYR A 43 -7.16 18.60 6.91
C TYR A 43 -8.06 17.96 5.84
N ALA A 44 -8.67 18.74 4.95
CA ALA A 44 -9.44 18.21 3.83
C ALA A 44 -8.56 17.54 2.75
N LEU A 45 -7.28 17.95 2.66
CA LEU A 45 -6.31 17.37 1.72
C LEU A 45 -5.72 16.03 2.23
N LEU A 46 -5.63 15.81 3.54
CA LEU A 46 -5.03 14.60 4.10
C LEU A 46 -5.64 13.30 3.54
N PRO A 47 -6.97 13.11 3.54
CA PRO A 47 -7.56 11.89 2.97
C PRO A 47 -7.29 11.74 1.46
N LEU A 48 -7.16 12.86 0.73
CA LEU A 48 -6.84 12.83 -0.71
C LEU A 48 -5.39 12.41 -0.96
N LEU A 49 -4.46 12.83 -0.10
CA LEU A 49 -3.06 12.42 -0.14
C LEU A 49 -2.91 10.94 0.25
N GLU A 50 -3.56 10.52 1.32
CA GLU A 50 -3.57 9.13 1.79
C GLU A 50 -4.23 8.20 0.76
N ASN A 51 -5.36 8.59 0.17
CA ASN A 51 -6.03 7.83 -0.89
C ASN A 51 -5.21 7.74 -2.18
N ASN A 52 -4.35 8.70 -2.48
CA ASN A 52 -3.50 8.63 -3.66
C ASN A 52 -2.49 7.47 -3.57
N TYR A 53 -2.04 7.10 -2.38
CA TYR A 53 -1.24 5.89 -2.17
C TYR A 53 -2.08 4.60 -2.29
N ALA A 54 -3.33 4.60 -1.85
CA ALA A 54 -4.25 3.46 -2.02
C ALA A 54 -4.71 3.31 -3.48
N HIS A 55 -4.86 4.43 -4.22
CA HIS A 55 -5.18 4.44 -5.65
C HIS A 55 -3.98 4.29 -6.57
N ALA A 56 -2.75 4.36 -6.06
CA ALA A 56 -1.52 4.09 -6.82
C ALA A 56 -1.27 2.60 -7.07
N ALA A 57 -2.30 1.73 -7.01
CA ALA A 57 -2.21 0.38 -7.52
C ALA A 57 -1.91 0.44 -9.02
N GLN A 58 -0.64 0.24 -9.38
CA GLN A 58 -0.16 0.32 -10.77
C GLN A 58 -0.61 -0.88 -11.58
N VAL A 59 -0.96 -1.99 -10.91
CA VAL A 59 -1.37 -3.25 -11.53
C VAL A 59 -2.71 -3.68 -10.94
N PRO A 60 -3.79 -3.67 -11.74
CA PRO A 60 -5.09 -4.13 -11.26
C PRO A 60 -5.08 -5.62 -10.91
N GLU A 61 -5.93 -6.02 -9.99
CA GLU A 61 -6.08 -7.43 -9.59
C GLU A 61 -6.58 -8.31 -10.74
N SER A 62 -7.33 -7.71 -11.66
CA SER A 62 -7.88 -8.34 -12.87
C SER A 62 -6.94 -8.35 -14.08
N ASP A 63 -5.66 -8.02 -13.91
CA ASP A 63 -4.71 -8.01 -15.02
C ASP A 63 -4.59 -9.42 -15.63
N PRO A 64 -4.93 -9.61 -16.94
CA PRO A 64 -4.99 -10.93 -17.56
C PRO A 64 -3.62 -11.62 -17.65
N ARG A 65 -2.53 -10.89 -17.50
CA ARG A 65 -1.17 -11.43 -17.48
C ARG A 65 -0.83 -12.12 -16.16
N LEU A 66 -1.70 -11.97 -15.13
CA LEU A 66 -1.49 -12.49 -13.80
C LEU A 66 -2.58 -13.48 -13.37
N ARG A 67 -2.22 -14.33 -12.42
CA ARG A 67 -3.14 -15.10 -11.59
C ARG A 67 -2.86 -14.72 -10.14
N THR A 68 -3.92 -14.35 -9.43
CA THR A 68 -3.84 -13.97 -8.03
C THR A 68 -4.70 -14.91 -7.19
N GLN A 69 -4.28 -15.18 -5.97
CA GLN A 69 -4.98 -16.09 -5.06
C GLN A 69 -4.74 -15.68 -3.61
N ALA A 70 -5.81 -15.61 -2.83
CA ALA A 70 -5.71 -15.59 -1.38
C ALA A 70 -5.43 -17.02 -0.88
N LEU A 71 -4.48 -17.13 0.04
CA LEU A 71 -4.05 -18.40 0.63
C LEU A 71 -4.16 -18.30 2.16
N GLU A 72 -4.36 -19.46 2.78
CA GLU A 72 -4.25 -19.60 4.22
C GLU A 72 -3.54 -20.93 4.52
N PHE A 73 -2.60 -20.92 5.43
CA PHE A 73 -1.89 -22.12 5.87
C PHE A 73 -1.61 -22.07 7.37
N ALA A 74 -1.32 -23.25 7.95
CA ALA A 74 -1.00 -23.36 9.37
C ALA A 74 0.30 -22.61 9.70
N GLY A 75 0.21 -21.68 10.63
CA GLY A 75 1.36 -21.00 11.20
C GLY A 75 1.59 -21.42 12.65
N PRO A 76 2.74 -21.09 13.24
CA PRO A 76 3.10 -21.49 14.59
C PRO A 76 2.22 -20.85 15.68
N LYS A 77 1.53 -19.77 15.37
CA LYS A 77 0.63 -19.03 16.28
C LYS A 77 -0.81 -18.93 15.77
N GLY A 78 -1.20 -19.82 14.88
CA GLY A 78 -2.52 -19.84 14.25
C GLY A 78 -2.46 -19.70 12.72
N PRO A 79 -3.61 -19.63 12.04
CA PRO A 79 -3.66 -19.49 10.59
C PRO A 79 -2.91 -18.25 10.11
N LEU A 80 -2.12 -18.43 9.08
CA LEU A 80 -1.38 -17.35 8.41
C LEU A 80 -1.97 -17.09 7.02
N LYS A 81 -2.53 -15.93 6.82
CA LYS A 81 -3.08 -15.48 5.53
C LYS A 81 -1.97 -14.97 4.62
N ALA A 82 -2.18 -15.12 3.32
CA ALA A 82 -1.25 -14.65 2.31
C ALA A 82 -1.96 -14.29 1.01
N TYR A 83 -1.27 -13.53 0.20
CA TYR A 83 -1.65 -13.20 -1.15
C TYR A 83 -0.56 -13.66 -2.11
N LEU A 84 -0.93 -14.53 -3.04
CA LEU A 84 -0.04 -15.04 -4.08
C LEU A 84 -0.37 -14.34 -5.40
N ALA A 85 0.65 -13.79 -6.06
CA ALA A 85 0.56 -13.31 -7.43
C ALA A 85 1.59 -14.02 -8.30
N GLN A 86 1.14 -14.49 -9.46
CA GLN A 86 1.97 -15.27 -10.40
C GLN A 86 1.68 -14.85 -11.84
N PRO A 87 2.66 -14.91 -12.76
CA PRO A 87 2.38 -14.79 -14.17
C PRO A 87 1.40 -15.86 -14.66
N SER A 88 0.47 -15.49 -15.55
CA SER A 88 -0.46 -16.45 -16.16
C SER A 88 0.24 -17.44 -17.09
N ALA A 89 1.34 -17.04 -17.73
CA ALA A 89 2.14 -17.92 -18.57
C ALA A 89 2.78 -19.03 -17.74
N LYS A 90 2.81 -20.25 -18.29
CA LYS A 90 3.47 -21.39 -17.64
C LYS A 90 4.99 -21.29 -17.73
N GLY A 91 5.71 -21.87 -16.77
CA GLY A 91 7.18 -21.95 -16.77
C GLY A 91 7.77 -22.00 -15.37
N LYS A 92 9.02 -22.42 -15.26
CA LYS A 92 9.81 -22.36 -14.02
C LYS A 92 10.19 -20.89 -13.77
N ARG A 93 10.03 -20.43 -12.53
CA ARG A 93 10.28 -19.04 -12.14
C ARG A 93 10.91 -18.99 -10.77
N GLY A 94 11.68 -17.94 -10.52
CA GLY A 94 12.10 -17.58 -9.17
C GLY A 94 10.89 -17.19 -8.33
N SER A 95 11.00 -17.34 -7.01
CA SER A 95 9.99 -16.90 -6.07
C SER A 95 10.54 -15.78 -5.21
N VAL A 96 9.69 -14.81 -4.89
CA VAL A 96 9.99 -13.70 -3.98
C VAL A 96 8.95 -13.68 -2.86
N LEU A 97 9.43 -13.37 -1.66
CA LEU A 97 8.57 -13.10 -0.52
C LEU A 97 8.46 -11.59 -0.35
N VAL A 98 7.23 -11.08 -0.37
CA VAL A 98 6.93 -9.68 -0.13
C VAL A 98 6.55 -9.54 1.35
N ILE A 99 7.32 -8.75 2.08
CA ILE A 99 7.13 -8.53 3.52
C ILE A 99 6.59 -7.12 3.70
N HIS A 100 5.42 -7.02 4.35
CA HIS A 100 4.82 -5.73 4.68
C HIS A 100 5.50 -5.09 5.90
N GLU A 101 5.29 -3.80 6.06
CA GLU A 101 5.68 -3.03 7.25
C GLU A 101 4.64 -3.18 8.38
N ASN A 102 4.42 -2.13 9.18
CA ASN A 102 3.52 -2.13 10.33
C ASN A 102 2.02 -2.16 9.98
N ARG A 103 1.64 -1.85 8.72
CA ARG A 103 0.24 -1.74 8.28
C ARG A 103 -0.35 -3.02 7.70
N GLY A 104 0.39 -4.13 7.74
CA GLY A 104 -0.09 -5.42 7.28
C GLY A 104 -0.14 -5.58 5.76
N LEU A 105 -0.88 -6.60 5.31
CA LEU A 105 -1.07 -6.94 3.90
C LEU A 105 -2.13 -6.03 3.25
N ASN A 106 -1.84 -4.75 3.21
CA ASN A 106 -2.72 -3.73 2.66
C ASN A 106 -2.75 -3.75 1.10
N PRO A 107 -3.61 -2.96 0.44
CA PRO A 107 -3.71 -2.91 -1.01
C PRO A 107 -2.40 -2.57 -1.73
N HIS A 108 -1.54 -1.72 -1.13
CA HIS A 108 -0.23 -1.39 -1.68
C HIS A 108 0.71 -2.60 -1.73
N ILE A 109 0.78 -3.37 -0.64
CA ILE A 109 1.63 -4.58 -0.58
C ILE A 109 1.16 -5.65 -1.57
N ARG A 110 -0.16 -5.79 -1.77
CA ARG A 110 -0.72 -6.67 -2.81
C ARG A 110 -0.34 -6.19 -4.21
N ASP A 111 -0.32 -4.88 -4.44
CA ASP A 111 0.14 -4.30 -5.71
C ASP A 111 1.63 -4.56 -5.95
N VAL A 112 2.47 -4.43 -4.93
CA VAL A 112 3.90 -4.78 -5.00
C VAL A 112 4.08 -6.25 -5.43
N ALA A 113 3.30 -7.17 -4.86
CA ALA A 113 3.32 -8.58 -5.25
C ALA A 113 2.92 -8.77 -6.74
N ARG A 114 1.88 -8.07 -7.22
CA ARG A 114 1.47 -8.11 -8.63
C ARG A 114 2.56 -7.56 -9.56
N ARG A 115 3.22 -6.47 -9.19
CA ARG A 115 4.35 -5.91 -9.96
C ARG A 115 5.53 -6.88 -10.03
N ALA A 116 5.86 -7.55 -8.93
CA ALA A 116 6.88 -8.60 -8.93
C ALA A 116 6.49 -9.78 -9.84
N ALA A 117 5.20 -10.14 -9.86
CA ALA A 117 4.70 -11.17 -10.76
C ALA A 117 4.79 -10.75 -12.24
N LEU A 118 4.49 -9.48 -12.59
CA LEU A 118 4.72 -8.96 -13.95
C LEU A 118 6.20 -8.96 -14.35
N ALA A 119 7.11 -8.80 -13.38
CA ALA A 119 8.54 -8.94 -13.60
C ALA A 119 9.00 -10.40 -13.76
N GLY A 120 8.08 -11.37 -13.70
CA GLY A 120 8.33 -12.78 -13.99
C GLY A 120 8.55 -13.68 -12.77
N TYR A 121 8.29 -13.23 -11.56
CA TYR A 121 8.44 -14.01 -10.34
C TYR A 121 7.12 -14.61 -9.87
N ASN A 122 7.18 -15.68 -9.06
CA ASN A 122 6.08 -16.03 -8.17
C ASN A 122 6.21 -15.18 -6.90
N ALA A 123 5.26 -14.31 -6.61
CA ALA A 123 5.32 -13.39 -5.49
C ALA A 123 4.32 -13.79 -4.41
N LEU A 124 4.80 -14.09 -3.21
CA LEU A 124 4.00 -14.41 -2.05
C LEU A 124 4.11 -13.28 -1.04
N ALA A 125 2.99 -12.63 -0.73
CA ALA A 125 2.89 -11.63 0.32
C ALA A 125 2.16 -12.22 1.54
N LEU A 126 2.85 -12.31 2.67
CA LEU A 126 2.31 -12.85 3.92
C LEU A 126 1.65 -11.74 4.75
N ASP A 127 0.54 -12.08 5.41
CA ASP A 127 -0.06 -11.24 6.43
C ASP A 127 0.45 -11.65 7.83
N PHE A 128 1.53 -11.02 8.26
CA PHE A 128 2.12 -11.28 9.58
C PHE A 128 1.25 -10.80 10.75
N LEU A 129 0.19 -10.03 10.48
CA LEU A 129 -0.81 -9.64 11.48
C LEU A 129 -1.90 -10.71 11.66
N SER A 130 -1.93 -11.77 10.84
CA SER A 130 -2.92 -12.86 10.95
C SER A 130 -3.11 -13.40 12.35
N PRO A 131 -2.05 -13.66 13.16
CA PRO A 131 -2.22 -14.14 14.54
C PRO A 131 -2.85 -13.12 15.49
N LEU A 132 -2.92 -11.85 15.08
CA LEU A 132 -3.49 -10.73 15.84
C LEU A 132 -4.87 -10.31 15.32
N GLY A 133 -5.47 -11.10 14.44
CA GLY A 133 -6.75 -10.81 13.78
C GLY A 133 -6.65 -10.46 12.30
N GLY A 134 -5.45 -10.31 11.77
CA GLY A 134 -5.16 -9.98 10.38
C GLY A 134 -4.98 -8.47 10.13
N THR A 135 -4.71 -8.16 8.88
CA THR A 135 -4.60 -6.76 8.43
C THR A 135 -5.94 -6.05 8.61
N PRO A 136 -6.01 -4.94 9.34
CA PRO A 136 -7.24 -4.19 9.52
C PRO A 136 -7.75 -3.58 8.20
N ASP A 137 -9.07 -3.49 8.05
CA ASP A 137 -9.70 -2.84 6.90
C ASP A 137 -9.45 -1.31 6.88
N ASN A 138 -9.19 -0.73 8.06
CA ASN A 138 -8.83 0.68 8.21
C ASN A 138 -7.36 0.79 8.63
N GLU A 139 -6.54 1.43 7.81
CA GLU A 139 -5.10 1.61 8.05
C GLU A 139 -4.78 2.39 9.35
N ASP A 140 -5.69 3.24 9.83
CA ASP A 140 -5.52 3.97 11.09
C ASP A 140 -5.58 3.07 12.32
N THR A 141 -6.18 1.88 12.22
CA THR A 141 -6.26 0.89 13.32
C THR A 141 -5.07 -0.07 13.34
N ALA A 142 -4.18 -0.01 12.36
CA ALA A 142 -2.98 -0.85 12.24
C ALA A 142 -1.77 -0.32 13.03
N ARG A 143 -1.97 0.64 13.94
CA ARG A 143 -0.91 1.25 14.76
C ARG A 143 -0.76 0.60 16.12
#